data_d88742e2a95ec488d644b90c20127243
#
_entry.id   d88742e2a95ec488d644b90c20127243
#
_cell.length_a   1.000
_cell.length_b   1.000
_cell.length_c   1.000
_cell.angle_alpha   90.00
_cell.angle_beta   90.00
_cell.angle_gamma   90.00
#
_symmetry.space_group_name_H-M   'P 1'
#
loop_
_entity.id
_entity.type
_entity.pdbx_description
1 polymer ?
#
loop_
_entity_poly.entity_id
_entity_poly.type
_entity_poly.pdbx_seq_one_letter_code
_entity_poly.pdbx_strand_id
1 'polypeptide(L)'
;MKILTCNAGYLLGYRNVLGGYVPPPVSSLVGDTEVERRKLEQLVSIIDRERPDVVSLLEVDRGSHRTVTDGQFRALVDSLRDRGLSYSGEAANKYGDSGVVESLPFFGNLGNGVLSRSNRPTRTHYLSAGRKRLVFEIALAADTVLFVVHLSLGSRSRRRQLRQLADLIARRAGKRDVVVTGDFNTFDEGGDLDAFVDRAGLELRVPGETVPPRPLDDLFVDSRSLDLFCCSPTIDVQRCDVLDVQLSDHRPIVLETGR
;
A
#
# COMPACT_ATOMS: atom_id res chain seq x y z
N MET A 1 16.98 3.30 8.21
CA MET A 1 15.98 2.25 7.91
C MET A 1 15.31 2.58 6.60
N LYS A 2 15.01 1.55 5.76
CA LYS A 2 14.40 1.77 4.43
C LYS A 2 13.04 1.08 4.35
N ILE A 3 12.01 1.81 3.93
CA ILE A 3 10.64 1.34 3.71
C ILE A 3 10.30 1.50 2.23
N LEU A 4 9.84 0.44 1.59
CA LEU A 4 9.30 0.44 0.23
C LEU A 4 7.79 0.27 0.31
N THR A 5 7.02 1.15 -0.32
CA THR A 5 5.57 1.02 -0.44
C THR A 5 5.18 0.93 -1.91
N CYS A 6 4.32 -0.02 -2.23
CA CYS A 6 3.94 -0.34 -3.59
C CYS A 6 2.47 -0.75 -3.67
N ASN A 7 1.69 -0.04 -4.46
CA ASN A 7 0.39 -0.53 -4.91
C ASN A 7 0.63 -1.43 -6.13
N ALA A 8 0.50 -2.75 -5.94
CA ALA A 8 0.83 -3.76 -6.95
C ALA A 8 -0.27 -3.94 -8.01
N GLY A 9 -1.46 -3.37 -7.79
CA GLY A 9 -2.59 -3.48 -8.72
C GLY A 9 -2.90 -4.93 -9.10
N TYR A 10 -2.75 -5.86 -8.16
CA TYR A 10 -2.90 -7.31 -8.37
C TYR A 10 -2.01 -7.86 -9.50
N LEU A 11 -0.93 -7.18 -9.86
CA LEU A 11 0.00 -7.53 -10.94
C LEU A 11 -0.68 -7.73 -12.31
N LEU A 12 -1.83 -7.10 -12.52
CA LEU A 12 -2.68 -7.30 -13.72
C LEU A 12 -2.15 -6.58 -14.97
N GLY A 13 -1.16 -5.71 -14.82
CA GLY A 13 -0.53 -5.00 -15.95
C GLY A 13 -1.50 -4.11 -16.71
N TYR A 14 -1.97 -3.04 -16.11
CA TYR A 14 -2.88 -2.07 -16.73
C TYR A 14 -2.26 -1.47 -18.00
N ARG A 15 -2.68 -1.98 -19.16
CA ARG A 15 -2.20 -1.54 -20.48
C ARG A 15 -3.12 -0.55 -21.18
N ASN A 16 -4.33 -0.30 -20.68
CA ASN A 16 -5.33 0.48 -21.41
C ASN A 16 -5.45 1.89 -20.85
N VAL A 17 -5.36 2.87 -21.74
CA VAL A 17 -5.58 4.30 -21.52
C VAL A 17 -6.89 4.59 -20.78
N LEU A 18 -7.91 3.73 -20.93
CA LEU A 18 -9.21 3.81 -20.26
C LEU A 18 -9.32 2.92 -19.00
N GLY A 19 -8.30 2.11 -18.69
CA GLY A 19 -8.37 1.06 -17.64
C GLY A 19 -8.57 1.58 -16.22
N GLY A 20 -8.41 2.88 -15.98
CA GLY A 20 -8.68 3.50 -14.68
C GLY A 20 -10.07 4.08 -14.50
N TYR A 21 -10.81 4.30 -15.60
CA TYR A 21 -12.13 4.94 -15.55
C TYR A 21 -13.30 3.97 -15.78
N VAL A 22 -13.04 2.84 -16.41
CA VAL A 22 -14.07 1.83 -16.71
C VAL A 22 -13.74 0.56 -15.93
N PRO A 23 -14.66 0.03 -15.10
CA PRO A 23 -14.48 -1.28 -14.50
C PRO A 23 -14.24 -2.30 -15.62
N PRO A 24 -13.18 -3.10 -15.55
CA PRO A 24 -12.89 -4.07 -16.59
C PRO A 24 -14.09 -5.02 -16.74
N PRO A 25 -14.47 -5.39 -17.98
CA PRO A 25 -15.47 -6.42 -18.19
C PRO A 25 -15.03 -7.71 -17.50
N VAL A 26 -15.96 -8.53 -17.07
CA VAL A 26 -15.73 -9.76 -16.28
C VAL A 26 -14.67 -10.68 -16.91
N SER A 27 -14.52 -10.65 -18.23
CA SER A 27 -13.49 -11.39 -18.96
C SER A 27 -12.04 -10.91 -18.71
N SER A 28 -11.85 -9.66 -18.30
CA SER A 28 -10.52 -9.12 -17.93
C SER A 28 -10.19 -9.32 -16.46
N LEU A 29 -11.07 -9.97 -15.69
CA LEU A 29 -10.83 -10.37 -14.31
C LEU A 29 -9.97 -11.64 -14.19
N VAL A 30 -9.74 -12.35 -15.30
CA VAL A 30 -8.77 -13.45 -15.36
C VAL A 30 -7.44 -12.85 -15.79
N GLY A 31 -6.46 -12.87 -14.90
CA GLY A 31 -5.12 -12.33 -15.16
C GLY A 31 -4.44 -13.10 -16.31
N ASP A 32 -3.69 -12.39 -17.14
CA ASP A 32 -2.75 -13.01 -18.08
C ASP A 32 -1.54 -13.51 -17.26
N THR A 33 -1.35 -14.81 -17.24
CA THR A 33 -0.27 -15.50 -16.50
C THR A 33 1.11 -14.94 -16.83
N GLU A 34 1.35 -14.62 -18.09
CA GLU A 34 2.65 -14.11 -18.53
C GLU A 34 2.86 -12.66 -18.08
N VAL A 35 1.81 -11.86 -18.06
CA VAL A 35 1.85 -10.49 -17.52
C VAL A 35 2.08 -10.53 -16.01
N GLU A 36 1.34 -11.38 -15.30
CA GLU A 36 1.48 -11.54 -13.86
C GLU A 36 2.91 -11.97 -13.49
N ARG A 37 3.46 -12.98 -14.17
CA ARG A 37 4.83 -13.46 -13.95
C ARG A 37 5.86 -12.36 -14.18
N ARG A 38 5.77 -11.60 -15.28
CA ARG A 38 6.67 -10.48 -15.56
C ARG A 38 6.59 -9.37 -14.51
N LYS A 39 5.39 -9.06 -14.04
CA LYS A 39 5.19 -8.05 -13.00
C LYS A 39 5.72 -8.51 -11.64
N LEU A 40 5.57 -9.80 -11.32
CA LEU A 40 6.16 -10.41 -10.14
C LEU A 40 7.69 -10.33 -10.19
N GLU A 41 8.31 -10.71 -11.30
CA GLU A 41 9.77 -10.60 -11.49
C GLU A 41 10.26 -9.15 -11.40
N GLN A 42 9.50 -8.20 -11.94
CA GLN A 42 9.79 -6.77 -11.83
C GLN A 42 9.77 -6.32 -10.36
N LEU A 43 8.75 -6.72 -9.59
CA LEU A 43 8.65 -6.41 -8.15
C LEU A 43 9.80 -7.04 -7.36
N VAL A 44 10.13 -8.30 -7.62
CA VAL A 44 11.30 -8.97 -7.01
C VAL A 44 12.59 -8.22 -7.31
N SER A 45 12.77 -7.74 -8.56
CA SER A 45 13.96 -6.98 -8.95
C SER A 45 14.03 -5.59 -8.28
N ILE A 46 12.89 -4.94 -8.04
CA ILE A 46 12.83 -3.70 -7.26
C ILE A 46 13.27 -3.95 -5.81
N ILE A 47 12.74 -4.99 -5.17
CA ILE A 47 13.07 -5.35 -3.78
C ILE A 47 14.55 -5.75 -3.67
N ASP A 48 15.08 -6.47 -4.65
CA ASP A 48 16.50 -6.86 -4.68
C ASP A 48 17.42 -5.67 -4.83
N ARG A 49 17.08 -4.70 -5.69
CA ARG A 49 17.84 -3.48 -5.89
C ARG A 49 17.80 -2.56 -4.67
N GLU A 50 16.61 -2.27 -4.16
CA GLU A 50 16.40 -1.31 -3.07
C GLU A 50 16.78 -1.90 -1.70
N ARG A 51 16.72 -3.22 -1.51
CA ARG A 51 17.00 -3.90 -0.23
C ARG A 51 16.27 -3.28 0.96
N PRO A 52 14.97 -3.00 0.89
CA PRO A 52 14.26 -2.37 1.98
C PRO A 52 14.22 -3.24 3.24
N ASP A 53 14.14 -2.62 4.42
CA ASP A 53 13.93 -3.33 5.67
C ASP A 53 12.48 -3.82 5.80
N VAL A 54 11.53 -3.04 5.24
CA VAL A 54 10.11 -3.37 5.18
C VAL A 54 9.55 -3.05 3.80
N VAL A 55 8.70 -3.95 3.29
CA VAL A 55 7.93 -3.76 2.06
C VAL A 55 6.45 -3.74 2.40
N SER A 56 5.76 -2.67 2.05
CA SER A 56 4.31 -2.53 2.14
C SER A 56 3.70 -2.78 0.76
N LEU A 57 2.85 -3.79 0.64
CA LEU A 57 2.22 -4.21 -0.60
C LEU A 57 0.72 -3.95 -0.53
N LEU A 58 0.23 -3.08 -1.37
CA LEU A 58 -1.20 -2.85 -1.54
C LEU A 58 -1.68 -3.55 -2.79
N GLU A 59 -2.94 -3.99 -2.78
CA GLU A 59 -3.57 -4.71 -3.90
C GLU A 59 -2.76 -5.93 -4.34
N VAL A 60 -2.57 -6.85 -3.42
CA VAL A 60 -1.97 -8.16 -3.66
C VAL A 60 -3.00 -9.28 -3.43
N ASP A 61 -2.99 -10.29 -4.31
CA ASP A 61 -3.86 -11.45 -4.16
C ASP A 61 -3.24 -12.49 -3.19
N ARG A 62 -4.08 -13.01 -2.30
CA ARG A 62 -3.71 -14.00 -1.27
C ARG A 62 -3.98 -15.45 -1.70
N GLY A 63 -4.46 -15.68 -2.91
CA GLY A 63 -4.81 -17.00 -3.44
C GLY A 63 -6.30 -17.08 -3.83
N SER A 64 -6.72 -16.26 -4.80
CA SER A 64 -8.03 -16.37 -5.43
C SER A 64 -7.94 -17.17 -6.73
N HIS A 65 -9.08 -17.61 -7.26
CA HIS A 65 -9.16 -18.20 -8.58
C HIS A 65 -8.83 -17.21 -9.74
N ARG A 66 -8.48 -15.95 -9.43
CA ARG A 66 -8.07 -14.93 -10.39
C ARG A 66 -6.59 -15.03 -10.76
N THR A 67 -5.80 -15.63 -9.89
CA THR A 67 -4.36 -15.78 -10.08
C THR A 67 -4.04 -17.23 -10.38
N VAL A 68 -3.11 -17.44 -11.29
CA VAL A 68 -2.68 -18.78 -11.71
C VAL A 68 -1.80 -19.44 -10.65
N THR A 69 -1.29 -18.64 -9.72
CA THR A 69 -0.48 -19.08 -8.59
C THR A 69 -1.33 -19.22 -7.33
N ASP A 70 -0.91 -20.04 -6.37
CA ASP A 70 -1.54 -20.19 -5.03
C ASP A 70 -1.50 -18.91 -4.18
N GLY A 71 -1.45 -17.74 -4.85
CA GLY A 71 -1.43 -16.39 -4.29
C GLY A 71 -0.14 -15.62 -4.61
N GLN A 72 -0.33 -14.40 -5.11
CA GLN A 72 0.76 -13.50 -5.50
C GLN A 72 1.72 -13.21 -4.34
N PHE A 73 1.17 -13.06 -3.13
CA PHE A 73 1.99 -12.78 -1.94
C PHE A 73 2.95 -13.95 -1.64
N ARG A 74 2.47 -15.18 -1.71
CA ARG A 74 3.28 -16.37 -1.49
C ARG A 74 4.33 -16.54 -2.59
N ALA A 75 3.91 -16.40 -3.85
CA ALA A 75 4.82 -16.47 -4.99
C ALA A 75 5.96 -15.42 -4.89
N LEU A 76 5.65 -14.22 -4.40
CA LEU A 76 6.65 -13.18 -4.14
C LEU A 76 7.67 -13.63 -3.08
N VAL A 77 7.19 -14.15 -1.94
CA VAL A 77 8.07 -14.62 -0.85
C VAL A 77 8.99 -15.75 -1.34
N ASP A 78 8.46 -16.70 -2.09
CA ASP A 78 9.22 -17.82 -2.63
C ASP A 78 10.24 -17.33 -3.67
N SER A 79 9.87 -16.43 -4.60
CA SER A 79 10.79 -15.85 -5.58
C SER A 79 11.91 -15.01 -4.93
N LEU A 80 11.62 -14.31 -3.83
CA LEU A 80 12.65 -13.60 -3.06
C LEU A 80 13.62 -14.57 -2.41
N ARG A 81 13.11 -15.67 -1.83
CA ARG A 81 13.94 -16.71 -1.22
C ARG A 81 14.85 -17.38 -2.24
N ASP A 82 14.37 -17.67 -3.44
CA ASP A 82 15.16 -18.27 -4.54
C ASP A 82 16.32 -17.35 -4.98
N ARG A 83 16.19 -16.03 -4.78
CA ARG A 83 17.27 -15.06 -4.98
C ARG A 83 18.17 -14.85 -3.75
N GLY A 84 17.99 -15.65 -2.69
CA GLY A 84 18.77 -15.52 -1.46
C GLY A 84 18.35 -14.33 -0.59
N LEU A 85 17.13 -13.81 -0.81
CA LEU A 85 16.56 -12.70 -0.06
C LEU A 85 15.60 -13.21 1.02
N SER A 86 16.02 -13.12 2.27
CA SER A 86 15.20 -13.57 3.40
C SER A 86 14.22 -12.46 3.80
N TYR A 87 12.98 -12.58 3.35
CA TYR A 87 11.85 -11.79 3.80
C TYR A 87 10.78 -12.70 4.38
N SER A 88 10.15 -12.26 5.45
CA SER A 88 8.97 -12.90 6.04
C SER A 88 7.88 -11.85 6.27
N GLY A 89 6.62 -12.27 6.33
CA GLY A 89 5.53 -11.34 6.56
C GLY A 89 4.18 -11.99 6.44
N GLU A 90 3.15 -11.17 6.37
CA GLU A 90 1.76 -11.59 6.30
C GLU A 90 0.95 -10.75 5.32
N ALA A 91 -0.15 -11.32 4.85
CA ALA A 91 -1.14 -10.63 4.04
C ALA A 91 -2.54 -10.84 4.64
N ALA A 92 -3.35 -9.77 4.63
CA ALA A 92 -4.70 -9.79 5.17
C ALA A 92 -5.71 -9.22 4.17
N ASN A 93 -6.99 -9.62 4.33
CA ASN A 93 -8.06 -9.12 3.48
C ASN A 93 -8.27 -7.63 3.72
N LYS A 94 -8.33 -6.84 2.64
CA LYS A 94 -8.47 -5.37 2.74
C LYS A 94 -9.87 -4.91 3.17
N TYR A 95 -10.87 -5.80 3.12
CA TYR A 95 -12.27 -5.48 3.45
C TYR A 95 -12.66 -5.82 4.89
N GLY A 96 -11.93 -6.72 5.56
CA GLY A 96 -12.20 -7.22 6.92
C GLY A 96 -12.75 -8.64 6.91
N ASP A 97 -12.96 -9.22 8.08
CA ASP A 97 -13.31 -10.65 8.25
C ASP A 97 -14.84 -10.88 8.49
N SER A 98 -15.68 -9.89 8.27
CA SER A 98 -17.11 -9.97 8.63
C SER A 98 -18.03 -9.31 7.61
N GLY A 99 -18.28 -9.96 6.47
CA GLY A 99 -19.24 -9.44 5.51
C GLY A 99 -19.62 -10.38 4.37
N VAL A 100 -20.80 -10.15 3.79
CA VAL A 100 -21.31 -10.88 2.61
C VAL A 100 -20.37 -10.78 1.40
N VAL A 101 -19.54 -9.73 1.34
CA VAL A 101 -18.58 -9.51 0.25
C VAL A 101 -17.42 -10.50 0.30
N GLU A 102 -17.04 -10.98 1.48
CA GLU A 102 -15.94 -11.93 1.69
C GLU A 102 -16.31 -13.36 1.27
N SER A 103 -17.60 -13.69 1.36
CA SER A 103 -18.10 -15.01 0.92
C SER A 103 -18.15 -15.13 -0.62
N LEU A 104 -17.93 -14.03 -1.35
CA LEU A 104 -17.88 -14.07 -2.80
C LEU A 104 -16.49 -14.53 -3.27
N PRO A 105 -16.40 -15.57 -4.12
CA PRO A 105 -15.13 -16.21 -4.52
C PRO A 105 -14.08 -15.27 -5.10
N PHE A 106 -14.50 -14.09 -5.58
CA PHE A 106 -13.61 -13.10 -6.22
C PHE A 106 -13.08 -12.02 -5.26
N PHE A 107 -13.69 -11.82 -4.10
CA PHE A 107 -13.33 -10.71 -3.18
C PHE A 107 -12.64 -11.19 -1.90
N GLY A 108 -12.81 -12.47 -1.54
CA GLY A 108 -12.30 -13.02 -0.28
C GLY A 108 -10.77 -12.99 -0.15
N ASN A 109 -10.05 -12.99 -1.26
CA ASN A 109 -8.59 -13.05 -1.28
C ASN A 109 -7.90 -11.74 -1.72
N LEU A 110 -8.68 -10.68 -1.97
CA LEU A 110 -8.12 -9.36 -2.28
C LEU A 110 -7.58 -8.70 -1.02
N GLY A 111 -6.28 -8.48 -0.96
CA GLY A 111 -5.62 -8.05 0.25
C GLY A 111 -4.54 -7.01 0.06
N ASN A 112 -3.93 -6.69 1.18
CA ASN A 112 -2.64 -6.02 1.28
C ASN A 112 -1.70 -6.94 2.06
N GLY A 113 -0.40 -6.74 1.91
CA GLY A 113 0.62 -7.53 2.59
C GLY A 113 1.77 -6.66 3.09
N VAL A 114 2.50 -7.19 4.04
CA VAL A 114 3.73 -6.59 4.55
C VAL A 114 4.81 -7.66 4.63
N LEU A 115 6.02 -7.31 4.19
CA LEU A 115 7.20 -8.15 4.28
C LEU A 115 8.29 -7.41 5.06
N SER A 116 9.10 -8.11 5.81
CA SER A 116 10.27 -7.55 6.47
C SER A 116 11.46 -8.50 6.43
N ARG A 117 12.67 -7.93 6.42
CA ARG A 117 13.94 -8.71 6.45
C ARG A 117 14.20 -9.38 7.80
N SER A 118 13.61 -8.85 8.86
CA SER A 118 13.63 -9.43 10.20
C SER A 118 12.20 -9.69 10.65
N ASN A 119 11.97 -10.79 11.36
CA ASN A 119 10.64 -11.09 11.88
C ASN A 119 10.17 -9.97 12.83
N ARG A 120 9.27 -9.13 12.36
CA ARG A 120 8.76 -7.96 13.08
C ARG A 120 7.35 -8.23 13.57
N PRO A 121 7.05 -7.95 14.86
CA PRO A 121 5.68 -8.03 15.35
C PRO A 121 4.75 -7.15 14.53
N THR A 122 3.74 -7.77 13.95
CA THR A 122 2.71 -7.10 13.15
C THR A 122 1.34 -7.30 13.81
N ARG A 123 0.50 -6.29 13.73
CA ARG A 123 -0.90 -6.32 14.17
C ARG A 123 -1.79 -5.83 13.06
N THR A 124 -2.93 -6.47 12.92
CA THR A 124 -3.96 -6.11 11.94
C THR A 124 -5.10 -5.38 12.64
N HIS A 125 -5.51 -4.24 12.07
CA HIS A 125 -6.65 -3.46 12.51
C HIS A 125 -7.61 -3.26 11.34
N TYR A 126 -8.90 -3.11 11.64
CA TYR A 126 -9.91 -2.77 10.64
C TYR A 126 -10.66 -1.51 11.04
N LEU A 127 -10.61 -0.50 10.18
CA LEU A 127 -11.39 0.72 10.34
C LEU A 127 -12.88 0.41 10.15
N SER A 128 -13.77 1.11 10.84
CA SER A 128 -15.20 0.86 10.75
C SER A 128 -15.87 1.48 9.52
N ALA A 129 -15.22 2.47 8.89
CA ALA A 129 -15.75 3.18 7.74
C ALA A 129 -15.13 2.69 6.43
N GLY A 130 -15.89 2.82 5.32
CA GLY A 130 -15.41 2.54 3.97
C GLY A 130 -15.34 1.04 3.65
N ARG A 131 -14.86 0.73 2.44
CA ARG A 131 -14.67 -0.66 1.98
C ARG A 131 -13.25 -1.15 2.24
N LYS A 132 -12.22 -0.38 1.86
CA LYS A 132 -10.82 -0.68 2.14
C LYS A 132 -10.55 -0.29 3.61
N ARG A 133 -10.49 -1.26 4.51
CA ARG A 133 -10.53 -1.03 5.97
C ARG A 133 -9.27 -1.44 6.71
N LEU A 134 -8.44 -2.24 6.05
CA LEU A 134 -7.25 -2.84 6.64
C LEU A 134 -6.18 -1.80 6.97
N VAL A 135 -5.63 -1.89 8.17
CA VAL A 135 -4.44 -1.18 8.63
C VAL A 135 -3.49 -2.20 9.25
N PHE A 136 -2.26 -2.28 8.76
CA PHE A 136 -1.20 -2.98 9.47
C PHE A 136 -0.47 -2.04 10.41
N GLU A 137 -0.17 -2.51 11.61
CA GLU A 137 0.71 -1.87 12.59
C GLU A 137 1.93 -2.77 12.79
N ILE A 138 3.13 -2.28 12.43
CA ILE A 138 4.37 -3.05 12.42
C ILE A 138 5.37 -2.37 13.35
N ALA A 139 5.92 -3.12 14.31
CA ALA A 139 7.01 -2.62 15.15
C ALA A 139 8.31 -2.55 14.34
N LEU A 140 8.74 -1.35 13.95
CA LEU A 140 9.99 -1.15 13.19
C LEU A 140 11.23 -1.22 14.08
N ALA A 141 11.13 -0.60 15.25
CA ALA A 141 12.14 -0.60 16.31
C ALA A 141 11.45 -0.61 17.68
N ALA A 142 12.22 -0.57 18.76
CA ALA A 142 11.66 -0.50 20.11
C ALA A 142 10.79 0.76 20.30
N ASP A 143 11.17 1.84 19.65
CA ASP A 143 10.62 3.18 19.76
C ASP A 143 9.91 3.66 18.48
N THR A 144 9.82 2.85 17.43
CA THR A 144 9.24 3.25 16.13
C THR A 144 8.20 2.25 15.65
N VAL A 145 7.07 2.74 15.17
CA VAL A 145 5.97 1.93 14.60
C VAL A 145 5.56 2.44 13.22
N LEU A 146 5.30 1.49 12.31
CA LEU A 146 4.78 1.75 10.96
C LEU A 146 3.31 1.38 10.89
N PHE A 147 2.50 2.28 10.35
CA PHE A 147 1.14 1.99 9.91
C PHE A 147 1.07 1.94 8.39
N VAL A 148 0.52 0.86 7.85
CA VAL A 148 0.27 0.72 6.41
C VAL A 148 -1.21 0.78 6.14
N VAL A 149 -1.62 1.67 5.25
CA VAL A 149 -3.02 1.96 4.95
C VAL A 149 -3.32 1.86 3.46
N HIS A 150 -4.57 1.54 3.13
CA HIS A 150 -5.13 1.70 1.81
C HIS A 150 -6.55 2.24 1.97
N LEU A 151 -6.71 3.56 1.81
CA LEU A 151 -7.97 4.24 2.13
C LEU A 151 -8.98 4.13 0.98
N SER A 152 -10.24 4.35 1.31
CA SER A 152 -11.35 4.30 0.36
C SER A 152 -11.34 5.52 -0.58
N LEU A 153 -11.75 5.31 -1.84
CA LEU A 153 -11.84 6.36 -2.87
C LEU A 153 -12.83 7.48 -2.49
N GLY A 154 -13.97 7.13 -1.86
CA GLY A 154 -15.00 8.11 -1.53
C GLY A 154 -14.59 9.04 -0.39
N SER A 155 -14.60 10.36 -0.62
CA SER A 155 -14.16 11.41 0.31
C SER A 155 -14.81 11.30 1.71
N ARG A 156 -16.11 11.05 1.79
CA ARG A 156 -16.81 10.91 3.08
C ARG A 156 -16.32 9.71 3.90
N SER A 157 -16.04 8.57 3.24
CA SER A 157 -15.50 7.38 3.90
C SER A 157 -14.05 7.61 4.30
N ARG A 158 -13.24 8.17 3.41
CA ARG A 158 -11.83 8.50 3.63
C ARG A 158 -11.65 9.44 4.81
N ARG A 159 -12.45 10.52 4.90
CA ARG A 159 -12.42 11.45 6.05
C ARG A 159 -12.70 10.77 7.38
N ARG A 160 -13.64 9.82 7.43
CA ARG A 160 -13.91 9.02 8.63
C ARG A 160 -12.76 8.08 8.95
N GLN A 161 -12.16 7.45 7.92
CA GLN A 161 -10.99 6.58 8.08
C GLN A 161 -9.78 7.33 8.62
N LEU A 162 -9.48 8.53 8.10
CA LEU A 162 -8.39 9.38 8.58
C LEU A 162 -8.55 9.76 10.05
N ARG A 163 -9.79 10.08 10.50
CA ARG A 163 -10.05 10.34 11.93
C ARG A 163 -9.78 9.10 12.78
N GLN A 164 -10.26 7.93 12.38
CA GLN A 164 -10.05 6.67 13.11
C GLN A 164 -8.58 6.26 13.14
N LEU A 165 -7.87 6.51 12.05
CA LEU A 165 -6.44 6.29 11.96
C LEU A 165 -5.68 7.21 12.91
N ALA A 166 -6.02 8.51 12.96
CA ALA A 166 -5.44 9.45 13.92
C ALA A 166 -5.68 9.00 15.37
N ASP A 167 -6.89 8.51 15.71
CA ASP A 167 -7.22 7.98 17.04
C ASP A 167 -6.43 6.68 17.35
N LEU A 168 -6.14 5.87 16.35
CA LEU A 168 -5.31 4.67 16.50
C LEU A 168 -3.84 5.05 16.75
N ILE A 169 -3.32 6.03 16.02
CA ILE A 169 -1.97 6.57 16.15
C ILE A 169 -1.78 7.25 17.50
N ALA A 170 -2.73 8.03 17.96
CA ALA A 170 -2.65 8.73 19.26
C ALA A 170 -2.40 7.80 20.45
N ARG A 171 -2.79 6.52 20.35
CA ARG A 171 -2.50 5.50 21.37
C ARG A 171 -1.01 5.09 21.39
N ARG A 172 -0.25 5.44 20.37
CA ARG A 172 1.19 5.15 20.22
C ARG A 172 2.03 6.42 20.33
N ALA A 173 1.52 7.54 19.82
CA ALA A 173 2.17 8.83 19.86
C ALA A 173 2.54 9.23 21.30
N GLY A 174 3.70 9.87 21.48
CA GLY A 174 4.27 10.20 22.79
C GLY A 174 5.02 9.07 23.47
N LYS A 175 4.90 7.82 22.98
CA LYS A 175 5.68 6.66 23.44
C LYS A 175 6.60 6.10 22.36
N ARG A 176 6.25 6.33 21.10
CA ARG A 176 6.97 5.85 19.92
C ARG A 176 6.86 6.85 18.79
N ASP A 177 7.89 6.90 17.99
CA ASP A 177 7.84 7.54 16.68
C ASP A 177 6.93 6.76 15.73
N VAL A 178 6.25 7.47 14.87
CA VAL A 178 5.24 6.91 13.96
C VAL A 178 5.62 7.22 12.53
N VAL A 179 5.57 6.21 11.68
CA VAL A 179 5.53 6.33 10.22
C VAL A 179 4.18 5.80 9.75
N VAL A 180 3.51 6.53 8.86
CA VAL A 180 2.32 6.05 8.14
C VAL A 180 2.65 6.04 6.67
N THR A 181 2.29 4.99 5.95
CA THR A 181 2.46 4.91 4.50
C THR A 181 1.31 4.16 3.84
N GLY A 182 1.13 4.38 2.57
CA GLY A 182 0.17 3.66 1.75
C GLY A 182 -0.54 4.56 0.74
N ASP A 183 -1.58 4.02 0.14
CA ASP A 183 -2.44 4.73 -0.78
C ASP A 183 -3.55 5.45 -0.01
N PHE A 184 -3.41 6.77 0.09
CA PHE A 184 -4.37 7.63 0.79
C PHE A 184 -5.58 7.98 -0.07
N ASN A 185 -5.51 7.74 -1.38
CA ASN A 185 -6.58 8.05 -2.34
C ASN A 185 -7.08 9.51 -2.27
N THR A 186 -6.19 10.45 -1.98
CA THR A 186 -6.47 11.88 -1.88
C THR A 186 -6.29 12.54 -3.24
N PHE A 187 -7.35 12.57 -4.04
CA PHE A 187 -7.36 13.16 -5.38
C PHE A 187 -7.64 14.67 -5.39
N ASP A 188 -8.11 15.20 -4.28
CA ASP A 188 -8.47 16.60 -4.07
C ASP A 188 -7.44 17.27 -3.15
N GLU A 189 -7.15 18.54 -3.39
CA GLU A 189 -6.35 19.39 -2.49
C GLU A 189 -7.07 19.69 -1.17
N GLY A 190 -8.14 18.93 -0.86
CA GLY A 190 -8.95 19.15 0.32
C GLY A 190 -8.16 18.89 1.61
N GLY A 191 -8.28 19.78 2.58
CA GLY A 191 -7.60 19.79 3.87
C GLY A 191 -7.88 18.58 4.78
N ASP A 192 -8.42 17.47 4.24
CA ASP A 192 -8.65 16.23 4.99
C ASP A 192 -7.34 15.58 5.43
N LEU A 193 -6.31 15.64 4.56
CA LEU A 193 -4.98 15.12 4.85
C LEU A 193 -4.24 16.03 5.84
N ASP A 194 -4.33 17.34 5.67
CA ASP A 194 -3.75 18.32 6.60
C ASP A 194 -4.37 18.17 7.99
N ALA A 195 -5.71 18.11 8.07
CA ALA A 195 -6.40 17.86 9.33
C ALA A 195 -6.02 16.52 9.98
N PHE A 196 -5.67 15.51 9.19
CA PHE A 196 -5.18 14.24 9.69
C PHE A 196 -3.77 14.36 10.29
N VAL A 197 -2.82 14.96 9.56
CA VAL A 197 -1.44 15.09 10.05
C VAL A 197 -1.37 15.98 11.29
N ASP A 198 -2.13 17.07 11.31
CA ASP A 198 -2.24 17.95 12.49
C ASP A 198 -2.78 17.19 13.71
N ARG A 199 -3.89 16.45 13.53
CA ARG A 199 -4.50 15.65 14.60
C ARG A 199 -3.59 14.53 15.11
N ALA A 200 -2.83 13.92 14.22
CA ALA A 200 -1.92 12.81 14.54
C ALA A 200 -0.56 13.29 15.05
N GLY A 201 -0.24 14.59 14.94
CA GLY A 201 1.07 15.15 15.29
C GLY A 201 2.17 14.67 14.37
N LEU A 202 1.87 14.54 13.09
CA LEU A 202 2.79 14.04 12.07
C LEU A 202 3.12 15.13 11.05
N GLU A 203 4.15 14.92 10.27
CA GLU A 203 4.51 15.73 9.10
C GLU A 203 4.29 14.94 7.82
N LEU A 204 3.67 15.59 6.83
CA LEU A 204 3.46 15.01 5.50
C LEU A 204 4.78 14.98 4.73
N ARG A 205 5.05 13.85 4.09
CA ARG A 205 6.17 13.65 3.16
C ARG A 205 5.61 13.16 1.82
N VAL A 206 5.62 14.04 0.83
CA VAL A 206 5.13 13.76 -0.52
C VAL A 206 6.33 13.38 -1.40
N PRO A 207 6.47 12.10 -1.81
CA PRO A 207 7.61 11.67 -2.62
C PRO A 207 7.56 12.19 -4.06
N GLY A 208 6.38 12.56 -4.55
CA GLY A 208 6.11 13.01 -5.91
C GLY A 208 4.86 12.37 -6.50
N GLU A 209 4.64 12.54 -7.79
CA GLU A 209 3.50 11.94 -8.49
C GLU A 209 3.66 10.43 -8.62
N THR A 210 2.79 9.67 -7.96
CA THR A 210 2.80 8.21 -7.95
C THR A 210 1.92 7.60 -9.04
N VAL A 211 0.91 8.35 -9.51
CA VAL A 211 0.05 7.94 -10.63
C VAL A 211 0.46 8.71 -11.88
N PRO A 212 0.83 8.01 -12.98
CA PRO A 212 1.17 8.66 -14.24
C PRO A 212 -0.01 9.44 -14.82
N PRO A 213 0.24 10.54 -15.57
CA PRO A 213 -0.82 11.32 -16.19
C PRO A 213 -1.64 10.47 -17.18
N ARG A 214 -2.94 10.63 -17.17
CA ARG A 214 -3.88 10.00 -18.10
C ARG A 214 -4.56 11.09 -18.94
N PRO A 215 -5.06 10.78 -20.14
CA PRO A 215 -5.54 11.81 -21.08
C PRO A 215 -6.65 12.74 -20.61
N LEU A 216 -7.36 12.40 -19.55
CA LEU A 216 -8.47 13.19 -19.00
C LEU A 216 -8.24 13.64 -17.55
N ASP A 217 -7.05 13.39 -16.98
CA ASP A 217 -6.77 13.69 -15.56
C ASP A 217 -6.89 15.18 -15.26
N ASP A 218 -6.46 16.04 -16.18
CA ASP A 218 -6.51 17.51 -16.02
C ASP A 218 -7.95 18.05 -15.83
N LEU A 219 -8.97 17.25 -16.12
CA LEU A 219 -10.37 17.61 -15.93
C LEU A 219 -10.97 17.13 -14.60
N PHE A 220 -10.32 16.14 -13.93
CA PHE A 220 -10.94 15.41 -12.82
C PHE A 220 -10.01 15.11 -11.63
N VAL A 221 -8.71 15.39 -11.75
CA VAL A 221 -7.71 15.01 -10.77
C VAL A 221 -6.80 16.17 -10.42
N ASP A 222 -6.92 16.68 -9.19
CA ASP A 222 -6.11 17.79 -8.70
C ASP A 222 -4.73 17.32 -8.23
N SER A 223 -4.61 16.07 -7.79
CA SER A 223 -3.36 15.48 -7.31
C SER A 223 -3.17 14.04 -7.80
N ARG A 224 -1.96 13.73 -8.23
CA ARG A 224 -1.50 12.38 -8.62
C ARG A 224 -0.55 11.76 -7.60
N SER A 225 -0.34 12.42 -6.48
CA SER A 225 0.45 11.92 -5.34
C SER A 225 -0.45 11.21 -4.35
N LEU A 226 -0.85 9.98 -4.67
CA LEU A 226 -1.80 9.20 -3.87
C LEU A 226 -1.12 8.35 -2.80
N ASP A 227 0.11 7.90 -3.09
CA ASP A 227 0.93 7.14 -2.15
C ASP A 227 1.87 8.09 -1.44
N LEU A 228 1.81 8.11 -0.11
CA LEU A 228 2.44 9.12 0.73
C LEU A 228 3.12 8.48 1.93
N PHE A 229 3.96 9.31 2.60
CA PHE A 229 4.43 9.06 3.96
C PHE A 229 3.99 10.18 4.88
N CYS A 230 3.64 9.83 6.12
CA CYS A 230 3.50 10.78 7.22
C CYS A 230 4.38 10.30 8.35
N CYS A 231 5.22 11.17 8.90
CA CYS A 231 6.25 10.80 9.89
C CYS A 231 6.16 11.68 11.14
N SER A 232 6.50 11.12 12.30
CA SER A 232 6.77 11.94 13.47
C SER A 232 7.87 12.97 13.17
N PRO A 233 7.79 14.21 13.68
CA PRO A 233 8.77 15.26 13.41
C PRO A 233 10.21 14.90 13.86
N THR A 234 10.33 13.96 14.78
CA THR A 234 11.59 13.44 15.31
C THR A 234 12.33 12.49 14.36
N ILE A 235 11.65 11.98 13.33
CA ILE A 235 12.24 11.06 12.36
C ILE A 235 13.10 11.84 11.36
N ASP A 236 14.40 11.53 11.33
CA ASP A 236 15.35 12.06 10.34
C ASP A 236 15.14 11.38 9.00
N VAL A 237 14.41 12.05 8.08
CA VAL A 237 14.14 11.56 6.73
C VAL A 237 15.29 11.95 5.81
N GLN A 238 16.05 10.96 5.34
CA GLN A 238 17.19 11.15 4.44
C GLN A 238 16.80 11.05 2.97
N ARG A 239 15.75 10.25 2.66
CA ARG A 239 15.24 10.06 1.30
C ARG A 239 13.74 9.84 1.32
N CYS A 240 13.01 10.47 0.39
CA CYS A 240 11.57 10.26 0.17
C CYS A 240 11.29 10.45 -1.32
N ASP A 241 11.25 9.36 -2.09
CA ASP A 241 11.22 9.41 -3.55
C ASP A 241 10.19 8.46 -4.15
N VAL A 242 9.73 8.81 -5.36
CA VAL A 242 9.05 7.88 -6.27
C VAL A 242 10.11 7.13 -7.08
N LEU A 243 10.01 5.81 -7.16
CA LEU A 243 10.88 5.02 -8.02
C LEU A 243 10.41 5.12 -9.48
N ASP A 244 11.32 5.36 -10.40
CA ASP A 244 11.02 5.43 -11.84
C ASP A 244 10.82 4.02 -12.43
N VAL A 245 9.78 3.35 -11.96
CA VAL A 245 9.38 2.00 -12.38
C VAL A 245 7.87 1.90 -12.40
N GLN A 246 7.30 1.53 -13.56
CA GLN A 246 5.87 1.33 -13.73
C GLN A 246 5.49 -0.12 -13.41
N LEU A 247 5.14 -0.41 -12.16
CA LEU A 247 4.70 -1.74 -11.75
C LEU A 247 3.20 -1.98 -12.03
N SER A 248 2.36 -1.03 -11.63
CA SER A 248 0.91 -1.01 -11.85
C SER A 248 0.50 0.34 -12.45
N ASP A 249 -0.69 0.83 -12.19
CA ASP A 249 -1.07 2.23 -12.40
C ASP A 249 -0.47 3.16 -11.33
N HIS A 250 0.21 2.61 -10.32
CA HIS A 250 1.01 3.34 -9.35
C HIS A 250 2.50 3.04 -9.51
N ARG A 251 3.34 4.04 -9.22
CA ARG A 251 4.79 3.89 -9.04
C ARG A 251 5.10 3.62 -7.57
N PRO A 252 6.06 2.72 -7.28
CA PRO A 252 6.50 2.50 -5.91
C PRO A 252 7.16 3.75 -5.31
N ILE A 253 7.01 3.89 -3.99
CA ILE A 253 7.66 4.95 -3.22
C ILE A 253 8.61 4.37 -2.18
N VAL A 254 9.66 5.12 -1.86
CA VAL A 254 10.67 4.72 -0.89
C VAL A 254 10.91 5.83 0.12
N LEU A 255 11.02 5.43 1.39
CA LEU A 255 11.47 6.28 2.49
C LEU A 255 12.73 5.68 3.11
N GLU A 256 13.78 6.50 3.25
CA GLU A 256 14.95 6.15 4.06
C GLU A 256 15.05 7.11 5.24
N THR A 257 15.25 6.55 6.43
CA THR A 257 15.44 7.33 7.65
C THR A 257 16.82 7.07 8.23
N GLY A 258 17.40 8.08 8.87
CA GLY A 258 18.57 7.93 9.72
C GLY A 258 18.34 6.89 10.83
N ARG A 259 19.43 6.48 11.47
CA ARG A 259 19.39 5.60 12.65
C ARG A 259 19.11 6.38 13.90
#